data_ea2f6d740a900a721fe24ceb78d3c9d2
#
_entry.id   ea2f6d740a900a721fe24ceb78d3c9d2
#
_cell.length_a   1.000
_cell.length_b   1.000
_cell.length_c   1.000
_cell.angle_alpha   90.00
_cell.angle_beta   90.00
_cell.angle_gamma   90.00
#
_symmetry.space_group_name_H-M   'P 1'
#
loop_
_entity.id
_entity.type
_entity.pdbx_description
1 polymer ?
#
loop_
_entity_poly.entity_id
_entity_poly.type
_entity_poly.pdbx_seq_one_letter_code
_entity_poly.pdbx_strand_id
1 'polypeptide(L)'
;MNGVKRPVILVIRDGWGENHDSSLDKYNAVKLADAPFCKMLSKKWPRTEISACGLEVGLPEGIMGNSEVGHQNIGAGRIVDQEIVRIDKGFQTGSVLESPVLNEVFKKLDNGGALHLFGLCSDAGVHSMLRHLYALLKICADKKYDKVFLHAFTDGRDTPPTSGLGFIREVEGKMKEYGVGQVASVIGRFWAMDRDKRWD
;
A
#
# COMPACT_ATOMS: atom_id res chain seq x y z
N MET A 1 -39.81 30.65 5.89
CA MET A 1 -38.99 30.70 7.14
C MET A 1 -37.56 30.36 6.74
N ASN A 2 -36.70 31.36 6.63
CA ASN A 2 -35.28 31.14 6.37
C ASN A 2 -34.65 30.60 7.66
N GLY A 3 -34.54 29.29 7.78
CA GLY A 3 -33.89 28.65 8.90
C GLY A 3 -32.41 29.07 8.95
N VAL A 4 -32.00 29.71 10.02
CA VAL A 4 -30.59 30.00 10.30
C VAL A 4 -29.86 28.68 10.30
N LYS A 5 -28.94 28.47 9.33
CA LYS A 5 -28.08 27.28 9.26
C LYS A 5 -27.20 27.26 10.51
N ARG A 6 -27.44 26.30 11.40
CA ARG A 6 -26.60 26.14 12.59
C ARG A 6 -25.23 25.58 12.16
N PRO A 7 -24.13 26.10 12.64
CA PRO A 7 -22.82 25.56 12.33
C PRO A 7 -22.67 24.13 12.91
N VAL A 8 -21.95 23.28 12.18
CA VAL A 8 -21.52 21.96 12.66
C VAL A 8 -20.02 22.02 12.90
N ILE A 9 -19.59 21.51 14.04
CA ILE A 9 -18.18 21.42 14.39
C ILE A 9 -17.80 19.94 14.42
N LEU A 10 -16.83 19.54 13.59
CA LEU A 10 -16.23 18.23 13.62
C LEU A 10 -14.87 18.34 14.33
N VAL A 11 -14.70 17.61 15.43
CA VAL A 11 -13.43 17.55 16.17
C VAL A 11 -12.84 16.17 15.96
N ILE A 12 -11.69 16.11 15.28
CA ILE A 12 -10.95 14.86 15.03
C ILE A 12 -9.81 14.79 16.05
N ARG A 13 -9.80 13.74 16.85
CA ARG A 13 -8.71 13.42 17.79
C ARG A 13 -7.89 12.30 17.15
N ASP A 14 -6.90 12.66 16.39
CA ASP A 14 -6.03 11.74 15.67
C ASP A 14 -5.25 10.86 16.64
N GLY A 15 -5.14 9.56 16.34
CA GLY A 15 -4.50 8.59 17.21
C GLY A 15 -5.29 8.18 18.45
N TRP A 16 -6.49 8.71 18.68
CA TRP A 16 -7.34 8.36 19.81
C TRP A 16 -8.29 7.23 19.42
N GLY A 17 -7.78 5.98 19.48
CA GLY A 17 -8.55 4.79 19.11
C GLY A 17 -9.08 3.99 20.31
N GLU A 18 -10.03 3.11 20.05
CA GLU A 18 -10.49 2.10 20.97
C GLU A 18 -9.69 0.80 20.77
N ASN A 19 -9.31 0.16 21.87
CA ASN A 19 -8.67 -1.16 21.84
C ASN A 19 -9.42 -2.08 22.82
N HIS A 20 -9.97 -3.18 22.29
CA HIS A 20 -10.72 -4.16 23.06
C HIS A 20 -9.84 -5.26 23.68
N ASP A 21 -8.56 -5.34 23.32
CA ASP A 21 -7.63 -6.28 23.93
C ASP A 21 -7.20 -5.80 25.32
N SER A 22 -7.83 -6.36 26.34
CA SER A 22 -7.54 -6.00 27.73
C SER A 22 -6.12 -6.39 28.20
N SER A 23 -5.45 -7.30 27.50
CA SER A 23 -4.05 -7.67 27.81
C SER A 23 -3.08 -6.51 27.56
N LEU A 24 -3.47 -5.57 26.69
CA LEU A 24 -2.70 -4.38 26.32
C LEU A 24 -3.08 -3.14 27.14
N ASP A 25 -4.03 -3.22 28.06
CA ASP A 25 -4.52 -2.05 28.82
C ASP A 25 -3.40 -1.29 29.54
N LYS A 26 -2.41 -1.98 30.07
CA LYS A 26 -1.25 -1.37 30.73
C LYS A 26 -0.36 -0.52 29.80
N TYR A 27 -0.50 -0.69 28.49
CA TYR A 27 0.20 0.08 27.46
C TYR A 27 -0.73 1.05 26.71
N ASN A 28 -2.03 1.03 27.04
CA ASN A 28 -3.03 1.85 26.35
C ASN A 28 -3.11 3.25 26.96
N ALA A 29 -2.41 4.20 26.37
CA ALA A 29 -2.38 5.57 26.86
C ALA A 29 -3.77 6.22 26.95
N VAL A 30 -4.71 5.86 26.06
CA VAL A 30 -6.09 6.36 26.07
C VAL A 30 -6.85 5.88 27.32
N LYS A 31 -6.68 4.61 27.70
CA LYS A 31 -7.32 4.04 28.91
C LYS A 31 -6.66 4.54 30.19
N LEU A 32 -5.35 4.73 30.17
CA LEU A 32 -4.58 5.19 31.34
C LEU A 32 -4.74 6.68 31.61
N ALA A 33 -5.11 7.46 30.59
CA ALA A 33 -5.26 8.90 30.72
C ALA A 33 -6.37 9.28 31.71
N ASP A 34 -6.10 10.29 32.52
CA ASP A 34 -7.15 10.97 33.31
C ASP A 34 -7.92 11.93 32.38
N ALA A 35 -8.95 11.40 31.74
CA ALA A 35 -9.78 12.12 30.78
C ALA A 35 -11.27 12.09 31.18
N PRO A 36 -11.66 12.74 32.31
CA PRO A 36 -12.99 12.65 32.86
C PRO A 36 -14.06 13.20 31.90
N PHE A 37 -13.75 14.25 31.15
CA PHE A 37 -14.66 14.81 30.16
C PHE A 37 -14.96 13.83 29.02
N CYS A 38 -13.95 13.13 28.49
CA CYS A 38 -14.14 12.12 27.45
C CYS A 38 -14.97 10.94 27.96
N LYS A 39 -14.71 10.50 29.21
CA LYS A 39 -15.49 9.45 29.89
C LYS A 39 -16.95 9.87 30.09
N MET A 40 -17.19 11.13 30.40
CA MET A 40 -18.54 11.69 30.51
C MET A 40 -19.26 11.76 29.17
N LEU A 41 -18.57 12.22 28.11
CA LEU A 41 -19.16 12.29 26.76
C LEU A 41 -19.60 10.91 26.28
N SER A 42 -18.75 9.90 26.42
CA SER A 42 -19.05 8.54 25.96
C SER A 42 -20.24 7.89 26.70
N LYS A 43 -20.54 8.34 27.89
CA LYS A 43 -21.70 7.87 28.68
C LYS A 43 -23.00 8.65 28.41
N LYS A 44 -22.87 9.95 28.10
CA LYS A 44 -24.04 10.86 28.01
C LYS A 44 -24.56 10.99 26.56
N TRP A 45 -23.72 10.79 25.55
CA TRP A 45 -24.07 11.03 24.17
C TRP A 45 -23.97 9.75 23.34
N PRO A 46 -24.70 9.65 22.22
CA PRO A 46 -24.58 8.50 21.32
C PRO A 46 -23.13 8.30 20.89
N ARG A 47 -22.71 7.04 20.84
CA ARG A 47 -21.38 6.63 20.41
C ARG A 47 -21.49 5.47 19.44
N THR A 48 -20.59 5.46 18.46
CA THR A 48 -20.36 4.33 17.58
C THR A 48 -18.87 4.17 17.34
N GLU A 49 -18.49 3.04 16.81
CA GLU A 49 -17.12 2.73 16.38
C GLU A 49 -17.07 2.60 14.88
N ILE A 50 -15.96 3.01 14.31
CA ILE A 50 -15.68 2.88 12.87
C ILE A 50 -14.34 2.18 12.72
N SER A 51 -14.17 1.44 11.67
CA SER A 51 -12.90 0.80 11.34
C SER A 51 -11.84 1.84 11.02
N ALA A 52 -10.60 1.54 11.44
CA ALA A 52 -9.43 2.38 11.22
C ALA A 52 -8.32 1.64 10.45
N CYS A 53 -8.61 0.46 9.87
CA CYS A 53 -7.61 -0.36 9.17
C CYS A 53 -8.26 -1.19 8.04
N GLY A 54 -7.44 -1.75 7.18
CA GLY A 54 -7.85 -2.69 6.15
C GLY A 54 -8.75 -2.10 5.06
N LEU A 55 -9.52 -2.96 4.41
CA LEU A 55 -10.34 -2.59 3.25
C LEU A 55 -11.41 -1.55 3.57
N GLU A 56 -11.88 -1.49 4.81
CA GLU A 56 -12.89 -0.52 5.26
C GLU A 56 -12.38 0.92 5.29
N VAL A 57 -11.09 1.12 5.17
CA VAL A 57 -10.46 2.45 5.00
C VAL A 57 -9.68 2.57 3.69
N GLY A 58 -9.82 1.60 2.78
CA GLY A 58 -9.18 1.63 1.47
C GLY A 58 -7.72 1.14 1.46
N LEU A 59 -7.30 0.42 2.50
CA LEU A 59 -5.99 -0.24 2.60
C LEU A 59 -6.13 -1.75 2.38
N PRO A 60 -5.05 -2.46 2.03
CA PRO A 60 -5.07 -3.92 2.00
C PRO A 60 -5.47 -4.51 3.35
N GLU A 61 -6.06 -5.72 3.32
CA GLU A 61 -6.43 -6.43 4.53
C GLU A 61 -5.23 -6.62 5.47
N GLY A 62 -5.44 -6.43 6.77
CA GLY A 62 -4.41 -6.53 7.80
C GLY A 62 -3.46 -5.33 7.89
N ILE A 63 -3.55 -4.36 6.99
CA ILE A 63 -2.73 -3.14 7.05
C ILE A 63 -3.39 -2.12 7.99
N MET A 64 -2.61 -1.66 8.95
CA MET A 64 -3.01 -0.63 9.90
C MET A 64 -3.22 0.71 9.19
N GLY A 65 -4.29 1.41 9.54
CA GLY A 65 -4.57 2.75 9.05
C GLY A 65 -3.57 3.80 9.54
N ASN A 66 -3.68 4.97 8.97
CA ASN A 66 -2.87 6.13 9.32
C ASN A 66 -3.71 7.42 9.19
N SER A 67 -3.15 8.53 9.65
CA SER A 67 -3.81 9.83 9.63
C SER A 67 -4.23 10.26 8.23
N GLU A 68 -3.38 10.07 7.22
CA GLU A 68 -3.66 10.48 5.84
C GLU A 68 -4.90 9.78 5.30
N VAL A 69 -4.94 8.46 5.40
CA VAL A 69 -6.05 7.64 4.93
C VAL A 69 -7.35 7.97 5.66
N GLY A 70 -7.29 8.15 6.98
CA GLY A 70 -8.46 8.52 7.78
C GLY A 70 -9.04 9.86 7.38
N HIS A 71 -8.20 10.88 7.22
CA HIS A 71 -8.64 12.21 6.81
C HIS A 71 -9.14 12.25 5.37
N GLN A 72 -8.54 11.47 4.45
CA GLN A 72 -9.05 11.33 3.09
C GLN A 72 -10.47 10.76 3.06
N ASN A 73 -10.74 9.71 3.84
CA ASN A 73 -12.07 9.09 3.91
C ASN A 73 -13.10 10.04 4.51
N ILE A 74 -12.75 10.74 5.59
CA ILE A 74 -13.61 11.75 6.22
C ILE A 74 -13.92 12.88 5.23
N GLY A 75 -12.90 13.40 4.56
CA GLY A 75 -13.05 14.49 3.60
C GLY A 75 -13.85 14.11 2.35
N ALA A 76 -13.69 12.87 1.88
CA ALA A 76 -14.41 12.35 0.72
C ALA A 76 -15.85 11.90 1.06
N GLY A 77 -16.16 11.65 2.34
CA GLY A 77 -17.45 11.09 2.77
C GLY A 77 -17.69 9.66 2.25
N ARG A 78 -16.63 8.94 1.89
CA ARG A 78 -16.65 7.57 1.39
C ARG A 78 -15.28 6.91 1.58
N ILE A 79 -15.22 5.60 1.44
CA ILE A 79 -13.95 4.88 1.38
C ILE A 79 -13.20 5.28 0.10
N VAL A 80 -11.93 5.66 0.25
CA VAL A 80 -11.01 5.98 -0.85
C VAL A 80 -9.96 4.87 -0.92
N ASP A 81 -10.08 4.02 -1.93
CA ASP A 81 -9.07 2.98 -2.18
C ASP A 81 -7.70 3.62 -2.40
N GLN A 82 -6.71 3.20 -1.63
CA GLN A 82 -5.32 3.58 -1.84
C GLN A 82 -4.76 2.91 -3.10
N GLU A 83 -3.67 3.46 -3.65
CA GLU A 83 -3.11 2.99 -4.92
C GLU A 83 -2.85 1.48 -4.94
N ILE A 84 -2.37 0.90 -3.85
CA ILE A 84 -2.14 -0.56 -3.74
C ILE A 84 -3.45 -1.33 -3.97
N VAL A 85 -4.54 -0.93 -3.31
CA VAL A 85 -5.85 -1.58 -3.47
C VAL A 85 -6.40 -1.37 -4.88
N ARG A 86 -6.22 -0.18 -5.46
CA ARG A 86 -6.62 0.10 -6.84
C ARG A 86 -5.87 -0.76 -7.83
N ILE A 87 -4.56 -0.95 -7.64
CA ILE A 87 -3.74 -1.82 -8.49
C ILE A 87 -4.15 -3.28 -8.32
N ASP A 88 -4.36 -3.75 -7.08
CA ASP A 88 -4.86 -5.11 -6.83
C ASP A 88 -6.18 -5.37 -7.57
N LYS A 89 -7.16 -4.48 -7.42
CA LYS A 89 -8.44 -4.56 -8.13
C LYS A 89 -8.24 -4.52 -9.64
N GLY A 90 -7.33 -3.69 -10.13
CA GLY A 90 -7.01 -3.58 -11.55
C GLY A 90 -6.47 -4.90 -12.14
N PHE A 91 -5.61 -5.60 -11.42
CA PHE A 91 -5.13 -6.92 -11.84
C PHE A 91 -6.23 -7.99 -11.73
N GLN A 92 -7.01 -7.98 -10.66
CA GLN A 92 -8.10 -8.94 -10.44
C GLN A 92 -9.19 -8.85 -11.51
N THR A 93 -9.56 -7.64 -11.90
CA THR A 93 -10.60 -7.39 -12.92
C THR A 93 -10.06 -7.42 -14.34
N GLY A 94 -8.74 -7.39 -14.52
CA GLY A 94 -8.09 -7.25 -15.82
C GLY A 94 -8.07 -5.83 -16.38
N SER A 95 -8.63 -4.84 -15.69
CA SER A 95 -8.69 -3.44 -16.16
C SER A 95 -7.32 -2.79 -16.32
N VAL A 96 -6.27 -3.34 -15.69
CA VAL A 96 -4.89 -2.94 -15.95
C VAL A 96 -4.52 -3.08 -17.43
N LEU A 97 -5.04 -4.11 -18.11
CA LEU A 97 -4.79 -4.35 -19.54
C LEU A 97 -5.50 -3.34 -20.46
N GLU A 98 -6.46 -2.59 -19.93
CA GLU A 98 -7.16 -1.53 -20.66
C GLU A 98 -6.39 -0.20 -20.61
N SER A 99 -5.33 -0.12 -19.78
CA SER A 99 -4.50 1.08 -19.65
C SER A 99 -3.88 1.49 -20.97
N PRO A 100 -4.13 2.71 -21.49
CA PRO A 100 -3.50 3.19 -22.70
C PRO A 100 -1.97 3.18 -22.63
N VAL A 101 -1.40 3.49 -21.47
CA VAL A 101 0.04 3.52 -21.22
C VAL A 101 0.62 2.11 -21.36
N LEU A 102 0.03 1.10 -20.73
CA LEU A 102 0.49 -0.28 -20.88
C LEU A 102 0.33 -0.79 -22.31
N ASN A 103 -0.73 -0.41 -22.99
CA ASN A 103 -0.93 -0.78 -24.39
C ASN A 103 0.16 -0.18 -25.31
N GLU A 104 0.64 1.02 -25.02
CA GLU A 104 1.79 1.59 -25.73
C GLU A 104 3.09 0.83 -25.45
N VAL A 105 3.31 0.41 -24.20
CA VAL A 105 4.43 -0.44 -23.82
C VAL A 105 4.36 -1.77 -24.58
N PHE A 106 3.21 -2.42 -24.57
CA PHE A 106 3.03 -3.69 -25.29
C PHE A 106 3.29 -3.56 -26.78
N LYS A 107 2.82 -2.50 -27.44
CA LYS A 107 3.15 -2.24 -28.86
C LYS A 107 4.65 -2.15 -29.11
N LYS A 108 5.43 -1.56 -28.20
CA LYS A 108 6.89 -1.51 -28.34
C LYS A 108 7.52 -2.88 -28.15
N LEU A 109 6.99 -3.71 -27.25
CA LEU A 109 7.44 -5.09 -27.06
C LEU A 109 7.12 -5.96 -28.27
N ASP A 110 5.93 -5.82 -28.86
CA ASP A 110 5.51 -6.50 -30.08
C ASP A 110 6.46 -6.18 -31.27
N ASN A 111 7.09 -5.00 -31.27
CA ASN A 111 8.10 -4.59 -32.23
C ASN A 111 9.54 -4.99 -31.82
N GLY A 112 9.70 -5.94 -30.91
CA GLY A 112 11.01 -6.48 -30.49
C GLY A 112 11.74 -5.66 -29.43
N GLY A 113 11.08 -4.71 -28.78
CA GLY A 113 11.62 -3.93 -27.66
C GLY A 113 11.89 -4.79 -26.43
N ALA A 114 12.51 -4.20 -25.41
CA ALA A 114 12.74 -4.81 -24.13
C ALA A 114 11.97 -4.06 -23.03
N LEU A 115 11.44 -4.80 -22.05
CA LEU A 115 10.78 -4.26 -20.87
C LEU A 115 11.75 -4.22 -19.70
N HIS A 116 11.96 -3.06 -19.14
CA HIS A 116 12.70 -2.88 -17.91
C HIS A 116 11.75 -2.49 -16.77
N LEU A 117 11.68 -3.34 -15.77
CA LEU A 117 10.88 -3.13 -14.56
C LEU A 117 11.79 -2.63 -13.45
N PHE A 118 11.40 -1.55 -12.78
CA PHE A 118 12.11 -0.99 -11.64
C PHE A 118 11.17 -1.06 -10.43
N GLY A 119 11.62 -1.61 -9.32
CA GLY A 119 10.77 -1.69 -8.15
C GLY A 119 11.45 -2.20 -6.90
N LEU A 120 10.87 -1.81 -5.77
CA LEU A 120 11.26 -2.31 -4.47
C LEU A 120 10.71 -3.73 -4.31
N CYS A 121 11.61 -4.71 -4.14
CA CYS A 121 11.25 -6.11 -3.89
C CYS A 121 10.94 -6.30 -2.41
N SER A 122 9.67 -6.14 -2.06
CA SER A 122 9.17 -6.12 -0.70
C SER A 122 7.70 -6.52 -0.65
N ASP A 123 7.29 -7.09 0.45
CA ASP A 123 5.90 -7.44 0.79
C ASP A 123 5.27 -6.50 1.83
N ALA A 124 6.01 -5.48 2.26
CA ALA A 124 5.54 -4.56 3.30
C ALA A 124 4.34 -3.70 2.86
N GLY A 125 4.10 -3.52 1.57
CA GLY A 125 2.97 -2.75 1.07
C GLY A 125 3.05 -1.24 1.30
N VAL A 126 4.25 -0.71 1.56
CA VAL A 126 4.45 0.74 1.76
C VAL A 126 4.72 1.44 0.43
N HIS A 127 5.67 0.93 -0.36
CA HIS A 127 6.05 1.52 -1.64
C HIS A 127 5.76 0.62 -2.83
N SER A 128 5.69 -0.69 -2.62
CA SER A 128 5.41 -1.69 -3.64
C SER A 128 4.90 -2.97 -3.01
N MET A 129 4.43 -3.88 -3.87
CA MET A 129 4.07 -5.25 -3.48
C MET A 129 4.59 -6.22 -4.54
N LEU A 130 5.26 -7.28 -4.10
CA LEU A 130 5.78 -8.33 -4.99
C LEU A 130 4.68 -8.96 -5.84
N ARG A 131 3.45 -9.11 -5.31
CA ARG A 131 2.32 -9.64 -6.11
C ARG A 131 2.00 -8.82 -7.36
N HIS A 132 2.25 -7.50 -7.35
CA HIS A 132 2.07 -6.67 -8.55
C HIS A 132 3.15 -6.98 -9.60
N LEU A 133 4.41 -7.19 -9.17
CA LEU A 133 5.47 -7.64 -10.05
C LEU A 133 5.14 -8.99 -10.66
N TYR A 134 4.66 -9.95 -9.84
CA TYR A 134 4.28 -11.28 -10.32
C TYR A 134 3.13 -11.23 -11.32
N ALA A 135 2.15 -10.37 -11.10
CA ALA A 135 1.07 -10.16 -12.06
C ALA A 135 1.58 -9.62 -13.41
N LEU A 136 2.52 -8.66 -13.39
CA LEU A 136 3.15 -8.15 -14.62
C LEU A 136 3.98 -9.24 -15.32
N LEU A 137 4.77 -10.00 -14.58
CA LEU A 137 5.53 -11.13 -15.15
C LEU A 137 4.60 -12.17 -15.79
N LYS A 138 3.48 -12.48 -15.12
CA LYS A 138 2.48 -13.41 -15.66
C LYS A 138 1.89 -12.88 -16.98
N ILE A 139 1.54 -11.59 -17.06
CA ILE A 139 1.07 -10.96 -18.30
C ILE A 139 2.13 -11.08 -19.40
N CYS A 140 3.41 -10.83 -19.08
CA CYS A 140 4.50 -10.96 -20.03
C CYS A 140 4.65 -12.39 -20.54
N ALA A 141 4.53 -13.39 -19.65
CA ALA A 141 4.57 -14.81 -20.03
C ALA A 141 3.40 -15.17 -20.95
N ASP A 142 2.17 -14.76 -20.62
CA ASP A 142 0.97 -15.04 -21.40
C ASP A 142 1.04 -14.40 -22.81
N LYS A 143 1.68 -13.23 -22.92
CA LYS A 143 1.95 -12.53 -24.19
C LYS A 143 3.21 -13.02 -24.90
N LYS A 144 3.98 -13.95 -24.29
CA LYS A 144 5.22 -14.53 -24.82
C LYS A 144 6.34 -13.50 -25.07
N TYR A 145 6.43 -12.48 -24.21
CA TYR A 145 7.55 -11.56 -24.23
C TYR A 145 8.75 -12.19 -23.53
N ASP A 146 9.91 -12.20 -24.19
CA ASP A 146 11.15 -12.82 -23.71
C ASP A 146 12.17 -11.81 -23.14
N LYS A 147 12.11 -10.56 -23.58
CA LYS A 147 13.06 -9.50 -23.18
C LYS A 147 12.51 -8.70 -21.99
N VAL A 148 12.42 -9.33 -20.83
CA VAL A 148 11.91 -8.71 -19.59
C VAL A 148 13.02 -8.71 -18.53
N PHE A 149 13.36 -7.52 -18.04
CA PHE A 149 14.49 -7.27 -17.15
C PHE A 149 14.01 -6.57 -15.89
N LEU A 150 14.36 -7.10 -14.72
CA LEU A 150 14.09 -6.48 -13.44
C LEU A 150 15.34 -5.79 -12.88
N HIS A 151 15.20 -4.53 -12.55
CA HIS A 151 16.13 -3.78 -11.72
C HIS A 151 15.56 -3.75 -10.29
N ALA A 152 16.00 -4.70 -9.49
CA ALA A 152 15.44 -4.95 -8.17
C ALA A 152 16.05 -4.00 -7.13
N PHE A 153 15.20 -3.34 -6.35
CA PHE A 153 15.62 -2.59 -5.17
C PHE A 153 15.34 -3.42 -3.93
N THR A 154 16.33 -3.62 -3.05
CA THR A 154 16.10 -4.32 -1.77
C THR A 154 15.65 -3.33 -0.71
N ASP A 155 14.75 -3.78 0.17
CA ASP A 155 14.16 -2.96 1.22
C ASP A 155 15.09 -2.88 2.46
N GLY A 156 14.78 -3.57 3.53
CA GLY A 156 15.53 -3.55 4.78
C GLY A 156 15.17 -2.37 5.70
N ARG A 157 14.14 -1.61 5.38
CA ARG A 157 13.58 -0.53 6.22
C ARG A 157 12.14 -0.82 6.62
N ASP A 158 11.28 -1.13 5.66
CA ASP A 158 9.88 -1.50 5.89
C ASP A 158 9.75 -3.03 6.09
N THR A 159 10.81 -3.77 5.77
CA THR A 159 11.02 -5.19 6.06
C THR A 159 12.32 -5.37 6.85
N PRO A 160 12.56 -6.56 7.47
CA PRO A 160 13.79 -6.83 8.20
C PRO A 160 15.04 -6.57 7.34
N PRO A 161 16.12 -5.99 7.92
CA PRO A 161 17.32 -5.58 7.16
C PRO A 161 17.98 -6.69 6.35
N THR A 162 17.81 -7.95 6.74
CA THR A 162 18.42 -9.12 6.09
C THR A 162 17.48 -9.88 5.16
N SER A 163 16.23 -9.41 4.97
CA SER A 163 15.21 -10.14 4.18
C SER A 163 15.41 -10.06 2.65
N GLY A 164 16.18 -9.08 2.17
CA GLY A 164 16.32 -8.79 0.75
C GLY A 164 16.74 -9.99 -0.11
N LEU A 165 17.67 -10.82 0.38
CA LEU A 165 18.09 -12.04 -0.34
C LEU A 165 16.92 -13.02 -0.51
N GLY A 166 16.05 -13.15 0.50
CA GLY A 166 14.86 -14.00 0.42
C GLY A 166 13.91 -13.55 -0.69
N PHE A 167 13.61 -12.26 -0.74
CA PHE A 167 12.75 -11.67 -1.78
C PHE A 167 13.32 -11.80 -3.19
N ILE A 168 14.64 -11.61 -3.37
CA ILE A 168 15.26 -11.80 -4.70
C ILE A 168 15.15 -13.26 -5.15
N ARG A 169 15.41 -14.23 -4.26
CA ARG A 169 15.25 -15.66 -4.58
C ARG A 169 13.81 -16.03 -4.91
N GLU A 170 12.85 -15.45 -4.22
CA GLU A 170 11.41 -15.64 -4.51
C GLU A 170 11.07 -15.12 -5.91
N VAL A 171 11.52 -13.90 -6.25
CA VAL A 171 11.34 -13.31 -7.58
C VAL A 171 11.96 -14.17 -8.67
N GLU A 172 13.21 -14.63 -8.50
CA GLU A 172 13.88 -15.53 -9.45
C GLU A 172 13.12 -16.85 -9.61
N GLY A 173 12.59 -17.39 -8.49
CA GLY A 173 11.71 -18.55 -8.50
C GLY A 173 10.46 -18.35 -9.33
N LYS A 174 9.79 -17.20 -9.20
CA LYS A 174 8.62 -16.82 -10.00
C LYS A 174 8.94 -16.60 -11.46
N MET A 175 10.06 -15.95 -11.77
CA MET A 175 10.53 -15.81 -13.14
C MET A 175 10.77 -17.17 -13.82
N LYS A 176 11.38 -18.11 -13.09
CA LYS A 176 11.58 -19.48 -13.56
C LYS A 176 10.26 -20.23 -13.74
N GLU A 177 9.32 -20.08 -12.79
CA GLU A 177 7.99 -20.70 -12.85
C GLU A 177 7.21 -20.23 -14.09
N TYR A 178 7.26 -18.93 -14.39
CA TYR A 178 6.54 -18.33 -15.53
C TYR A 178 7.34 -18.42 -16.86
N GLY A 179 8.61 -18.80 -16.81
CA GLY A 179 9.47 -18.87 -17.99
C GLY A 179 9.78 -17.51 -18.61
N VAL A 180 9.76 -16.43 -17.84
CA VAL A 180 9.95 -15.06 -18.33
C VAL A 180 10.67 -14.20 -17.30
N GLY A 181 11.52 -13.30 -17.82
CA GLY A 181 12.23 -12.30 -17.03
C GLY A 181 13.54 -12.79 -16.45
N GLN A 182 14.40 -11.83 -16.15
CA GLN A 182 15.64 -12.06 -15.41
C GLN A 182 15.96 -10.82 -14.56
N VAL A 183 16.64 -11.03 -13.44
CA VAL A 183 17.17 -9.94 -12.62
C VAL A 183 18.40 -9.36 -13.31
N ALA A 184 18.30 -8.11 -13.75
CA ALA A 184 19.38 -7.41 -14.46
C ALA A 184 20.31 -6.66 -13.51
N SER A 185 19.77 -6.13 -12.40
CA SER A 185 20.56 -5.47 -11.38
C SER A 185 19.88 -5.54 -10.02
N VAL A 186 20.68 -5.45 -8.96
CA VAL A 186 20.19 -5.36 -7.57
C VAL A 186 20.89 -4.17 -6.90
N ILE A 187 20.11 -3.31 -6.26
CA ILE A 187 20.63 -2.18 -5.49
C ILE A 187 19.80 -2.01 -4.20
N GLY A 188 20.42 -1.60 -3.11
CA GLY A 188 19.70 -1.28 -1.87
C GLY A 188 18.93 0.04 -1.99
N ARG A 189 17.74 0.09 -1.36
CA ARG A 189 16.93 1.33 -1.31
C ARG A 189 17.67 2.50 -0.69
N PHE A 190 18.66 2.24 0.13
CA PHE A 190 19.50 3.29 0.70
C PHE A 190 20.08 4.22 -0.37
N TRP A 191 20.45 3.65 -1.52
CA TRP A 191 20.94 4.37 -2.68
C TRP A 191 19.83 4.68 -3.70
N ALA A 192 19.05 3.67 -4.09
CA ALA A 192 18.03 3.82 -5.13
C ALA A 192 16.89 4.77 -4.73
N MET A 193 16.64 4.96 -3.43
CA MET A 193 15.61 5.82 -2.89
C MET A 193 16.22 6.84 -1.93
N ASP A 194 17.41 7.36 -2.24
CA ASP A 194 18.15 8.28 -1.40
C ASP A 194 17.33 9.56 -1.13
N ARG A 195 17.32 9.98 0.13
CA ARG A 195 16.63 11.18 0.61
C ARG A 195 17.59 12.24 1.15
N ASP A 196 18.88 11.95 1.17
CA ASP A 196 19.91 12.80 1.73
C ASP A 196 20.73 13.51 0.64
N LYS A 197 20.28 13.42 -0.63
CA LYS A 197 20.89 14.07 -1.80
C LYS A 197 22.33 13.61 -2.05
N ARG A 198 22.62 12.31 -1.90
CA ARG A 198 23.92 11.68 -2.21
C ARG A 198 24.00 11.38 -3.71
N TRP A 199 24.00 12.42 -4.51
CA TRP A 199 23.94 12.26 -5.97
C TRP A 199 25.28 12.40 -6.68
N ASP A 200 26.36 12.66 -5.90
CA ASP A 200 27.75 12.81 -6.35
C ASP A 200 28.53 11.50 -6.24
#